data_a60e7374bb8d11b328d2a66223b12ea9
#
_entry.id   a60e7374bb8d11b328d2a66223b12ea9
#
_cell.length_a   1.000
_cell.length_b   1.000
_cell.length_c   1.000
_cell.angle_alpha   90.00
_cell.angle_beta   90.00
_cell.angle_gamma   90.00
#
_symmetry.space_group_name_H-M   'P 1'
#
loop_
_entity.id
_entity.type
_entity.pdbx_description
1 polymer ?
#
loop_
_entity_poly.entity_id
_entity_poly.type
_entity_poly.pdbx_seq_one_letter_code
_entity_poly.pdbx_strand_id
1 'polypeptide(L)'
;ARRQRQMCIRDSFNAEVEAFLKMIDFPYTIAYGMTECGPIICHSHWTELKLASCGKVAARMEAKVLSPNPSAIAGELVCRGANLMLGYYKNEEATRQVIDTEGWLHTGDMATIDEDGNVFIKGRCKNLLLTSSGQNIYPEEIESKLNNMPYVSESLIILQQDKLVGLIYPDSDDAFAHGLSQSDLVRVMEENRLELNKQLPAFSQIARFKLYPEEFEKTAKKSIKRFLYQDIKE
;
A
#
# COMPACT_ATOMS: atom_id res chain seq x y z
N ALA A 1 0.23 15.66 -28.35
CA ALA A 1 -0.36 15.45 -27.00
C ALA A 1 0.77 15.35 -25.98
N ARG A 2 0.81 16.24 -24.99
CA ARG A 2 1.74 16.11 -23.86
C ARG A 2 1.30 14.88 -23.06
N ARG A 3 2.08 13.80 -23.11
CA ARG A 3 1.89 12.64 -22.27
C ARG A 3 2.15 13.05 -20.81
N GLN A 4 1.11 13.12 -20.02
CA GLN A 4 1.25 13.38 -18.58
C GLN A 4 1.78 12.11 -17.93
N ARG A 5 3.01 12.15 -17.42
CA ARG A 5 3.59 11.04 -16.65
C ARG A 5 3.19 11.26 -15.19
N GLN A 6 2.37 10.39 -14.67
CA GLN A 6 2.07 10.36 -13.25
C GLN A 6 2.96 9.33 -12.58
N MET A 7 3.74 9.76 -11.60
CA MET A 7 4.59 8.89 -10.79
C MET A 7 3.90 8.74 -9.42
N CYS A 8 3.35 7.55 -9.16
CA CYS A 8 2.82 7.20 -7.86
C CYS A 8 3.97 6.69 -6.98
N ILE A 9 4.35 7.48 -5.98
CA ILE A 9 5.35 7.10 -4.99
C ILE A 9 4.57 6.68 -3.75
N ARG A 10 4.62 5.39 -3.38
CA ARG A 10 4.15 4.75 -2.14
C ARG A 10 2.70 4.29 -2.03
N ASP A 11 1.78 4.74 -2.86
CA ASP A 11 0.45 4.14 -2.89
C ASP A 11 0.38 3.14 -4.04
N SER A 12 -0.25 1.99 -3.81
CA SER A 12 -0.59 1.07 -4.88
C SER A 12 -1.47 1.80 -5.88
N PHE A 13 -1.13 1.69 -7.16
CA PHE A 13 -2.00 2.22 -8.21
C PHE A 13 -3.38 1.53 -8.08
N ASN A 14 -4.44 2.31 -8.22
CA ASN A 14 -5.79 1.77 -8.10
C ASN A 14 -6.00 0.62 -9.10
N ALA A 15 -6.27 -0.59 -8.59
CA ALA A 15 -6.34 -1.80 -9.38
C ALA A 15 -7.46 -1.77 -10.45
N GLU A 16 -8.59 -1.08 -10.16
CA GLU A 16 -9.70 -0.94 -11.11
C GLU A 16 -9.32 0.01 -12.25
N VAL A 17 -8.65 1.12 -11.92
CA VAL A 17 -8.13 2.06 -12.91
C VAL A 17 -7.06 1.38 -13.76
N GLU A 18 -6.19 0.59 -13.16
CA GLU A 18 -5.18 -0.18 -13.89
C GLU A 18 -5.81 -1.20 -14.84
N ALA A 19 -6.79 -1.96 -14.37
CA ALA A 19 -7.53 -2.91 -15.20
C ALA A 19 -8.25 -2.20 -16.36
N PHE A 20 -8.86 -1.04 -16.10
CA PHE A 20 -9.50 -0.22 -17.13
C PHE A 20 -8.49 0.26 -18.18
N LEU A 21 -7.34 0.82 -17.76
CA LEU A 21 -6.29 1.28 -18.67
C LEU A 21 -5.76 0.15 -19.55
N LYS A 22 -5.63 -1.05 -18.98
CA LYS A 22 -5.22 -2.24 -19.71
C LYS A 22 -6.29 -2.71 -20.70
N MET A 23 -7.56 -2.64 -20.30
CA MET A 23 -8.70 -3.01 -21.16
C MET A 23 -8.81 -2.11 -22.42
N ILE A 24 -8.49 -0.82 -22.30
CA ILE A 24 -8.50 0.13 -23.43
C ILE A 24 -7.15 0.24 -24.16
N ASP A 25 -6.22 -0.66 -23.85
CA ASP A 25 -4.83 -0.69 -24.42
C ASP A 25 -4.09 0.65 -24.29
N PHE A 26 -4.31 1.36 -23.18
CA PHE A 26 -3.63 2.62 -22.90
C PHE A 26 -2.19 2.37 -22.46
N PRO A 27 -1.18 2.99 -23.09
CA PRO A 27 0.22 2.78 -22.75
C PRO A 27 0.57 3.46 -21.42
N TYR A 28 0.66 2.69 -20.35
CA TYR A 28 1.10 3.15 -19.02
C TYR A 28 2.20 2.25 -18.48
N THR A 29 2.96 2.74 -17.54
CA THR A 29 3.89 1.93 -16.74
C THR A 29 3.84 2.37 -15.29
N ILE A 30 4.10 1.42 -14.40
CA ILE A 30 4.26 1.65 -12.97
C ILE A 30 5.72 1.40 -12.66
N ALA A 31 6.29 2.26 -11.79
CA ALA A 31 7.63 2.10 -11.29
C ALA A 31 7.63 2.21 -9.77
N TYR A 32 8.44 1.40 -9.12
CA TYR A 32 8.68 1.47 -7.69
C TYR A 32 10.10 1.92 -7.41
N GLY A 33 10.25 2.74 -6.39
CA GLY A 33 11.55 3.19 -5.95
C GLY A 33 11.49 4.22 -4.84
N MET A 34 12.66 4.72 -4.46
CA MET A 34 12.83 5.66 -3.38
C MET A 34 14.03 6.58 -3.65
N THR A 35 14.07 7.72 -2.96
CA THR A 35 15.13 8.72 -3.13
C THR A 35 16.52 8.12 -2.95
N GLU A 36 16.65 7.21 -1.99
CA GLU A 36 17.86 6.49 -1.64
C GLU A 36 18.41 5.62 -2.78
N CYS A 37 17.61 5.38 -3.83
CA CYS A 37 17.96 4.56 -5.00
C CYS A 37 17.98 5.33 -6.31
N GLY A 38 17.99 6.64 -6.31
CA GLY A 38 18.17 7.56 -7.39
C GLY A 38 17.27 7.51 -8.65
N PRO A 39 15.92 7.40 -8.59
CA PRO A 39 15.03 6.87 -7.54
C PRO A 39 14.46 5.47 -7.83
N ILE A 40 14.74 4.82 -8.99
CA ILE A 40 14.01 3.65 -9.49
C ILE A 40 14.69 2.34 -9.07
N ILE A 41 13.89 1.44 -8.47
CA ILE A 41 14.27 0.06 -8.12
C ILE A 41 13.67 -0.91 -9.13
N CYS A 42 12.37 -0.77 -9.43
CA CYS A 42 11.64 -1.67 -10.33
C CYS A 42 10.86 -0.88 -11.37
N HIS A 43 10.81 -1.39 -12.58
CA HIS A 43 9.92 -0.93 -13.65
C HIS A 43 9.84 -1.99 -14.76
N SER A 44 8.85 -1.87 -15.64
CA SER A 44 8.80 -2.60 -16.91
C SER A 44 8.31 -1.71 -18.04
N HIS A 45 8.57 -2.11 -19.26
CA HIS A 45 7.92 -1.47 -20.41
C HIS A 45 6.41 -1.75 -20.33
N TRP A 46 5.58 -0.84 -20.82
CA TRP A 46 4.13 -0.92 -20.71
C TRP A 46 3.53 -2.21 -21.32
N THR A 47 4.17 -2.78 -22.36
CA THR A 47 3.75 -4.03 -22.99
C THR A 47 4.05 -5.28 -22.15
N GLU A 48 4.98 -5.17 -21.22
CA GLU A 48 5.44 -6.28 -20.35
C GLU A 48 4.97 -6.14 -18.91
N LEU A 49 4.31 -5.02 -18.58
CA LEU A 49 3.87 -4.75 -17.24
C LEU A 49 2.75 -5.72 -16.85
N LYS A 50 2.99 -6.50 -15.81
CA LYS A 50 1.99 -7.39 -15.21
C LYS A 50 1.08 -6.58 -14.30
N LEU A 51 -0.23 -6.85 -14.36
CA LEU A 51 -1.23 -6.15 -13.54
C LEU A 51 -0.88 -6.22 -12.06
N ALA A 52 -1.04 -5.12 -11.35
CA ALA A 52 -0.72 -4.93 -9.94
C ALA A 52 0.77 -5.08 -9.58
N SER A 53 1.66 -5.22 -10.55
CA SER A 53 3.11 -5.25 -10.30
C SER A 53 3.76 -3.88 -10.49
N CYS A 54 4.92 -3.71 -9.88
CA CYS A 54 5.81 -2.59 -10.14
C CYS A 54 6.85 -2.90 -11.23
N GLY A 55 6.64 -3.99 -12.00
CA GLY A 55 7.58 -4.47 -13.00
C GLY A 55 8.75 -5.24 -12.41
N LYS A 56 9.79 -5.40 -13.21
CA LYS A 56 11.01 -6.13 -12.87
C LYS A 56 12.07 -5.21 -12.29
N VAL A 57 13.04 -5.80 -11.59
CA VAL A 57 14.19 -5.06 -11.05
C VAL A 57 14.93 -4.37 -12.18
N ALA A 58 15.26 -3.08 -12.00
CA ALA A 58 15.93 -2.26 -13.00
C ALA A 58 17.33 -2.80 -13.33
N ALA A 59 17.78 -2.58 -14.56
CA ALA A 59 19.14 -2.93 -14.97
C ALA A 59 20.18 -2.31 -14.02
N ARG A 60 21.24 -3.07 -13.69
CA ARG A 60 22.31 -2.71 -12.74
C ARG A 60 21.87 -2.61 -11.27
N MET A 61 20.66 -3.05 -10.95
CA MET A 61 20.19 -3.27 -9.58
C MET A 61 20.03 -4.75 -9.31
N GLU A 62 20.18 -5.10 -8.05
CA GLU A 62 19.78 -6.37 -7.49
C GLU A 62 18.70 -6.12 -6.45
N ALA A 63 17.69 -6.97 -6.38
CA ALA A 63 16.71 -6.94 -5.32
C ALA A 63 16.33 -8.36 -4.92
N LYS A 64 16.03 -8.54 -3.66
CA LYS A 64 15.51 -9.79 -3.10
C LYS A 64 14.47 -9.49 -2.02
N VAL A 65 13.58 -10.42 -1.82
CA VAL A 65 12.60 -10.40 -0.72
C VAL A 65 13.14 -11.30 0.39
N LEU A 66 13.22 -10.78 1.60
CA LEU A 66 13.64 -11.54 2.80
C LEU A 66 12.49 -12.43 3.26
N SER A 67 12.31 -13.55 2.56
CA SER A 67 11.26 -14.53 2.81
C SER A 67 11.75 -15.94 2.45
N PRO A 68 11.27 -16.98 3.15
CA PRO A 68 11.59 -18.38 2.80
C PRO A 68 10.94 -18.80 1.46
N ASN A 69 9.88 -18.12 1.03
CA ASN A 69 9.23 -18.32 -0.27
C ASN A 69 8.79 -16.97 -0.83
N PRO A 70 9.67 -16.23 -1.55
CA PRO A 70 9.42 -14.89 -2.04
C PRO A 70 8.22 -14.75 -2.98
N SER A 71 7.79 -15.82 -3.65
CA SER A 71 6.65 -15.78 -4.57
C SER A 71 5.30 -15.92 -3.85
N ALA A 72 5.27 -16.57 -2.68
CA ALA A 72 4.04 -16.85 -1.94
C ALA A 72 3.93 -16.07 -0.61
N ILE A 73 5.07 -15.83 0.05
CA ILE A 73 5.12 -15.20 1.38
C ILE A 73 5.84 -13.87 1.24
N ALA A 74 5.15 -12.78 1.54
CA ALA A 74 5.78 -11.47 1.51
C ALA A 74 6.83 -11.32 2.61
N GLY A 75 7.93 -10.64 2.26
CA GLY A 75 9.01 -10.27 3.14
C GLY A 75 9.51 -8.87 2.82
N GLU A 76 10.43 -8.35 3.61
CA GLU A 76 11.03 -7.06 3.31
C GLU A 76 11.79 -7.12 1.98
N LEU A 77 11.52 -6.15 1.11
CA LEU A 77 12.29 -5.93 -0.11
C LEU A 77 13.60 -5.24 0.26
N VAL A 78 14.71 -5.85 -0.11
CA VAL A 78 16.03 -5.24 0.00
C VAL A 78 16.66 -5.14 -1.39
N CYS A 79 17.43 -4.09 -1.61
CA CYS A 79 18.06 -3.84 -2.91
C CYS A 79 19.48 -3.30 -2.77
N ARG A 80 20.27 -3.50 -3.82
CA ARG A 80 21.60 -2.88 -3.97
C ARG A 80 21.89 -2.62 -5.44
N GLY A 81 22.78 -1.68 -5.72
CA GLY A 81 23.16 -1.34 -7.11
C GLY A 81 23.90 -0.04 -7.21
N ALA A 82 24.31 0.30 -8.44
CA ALA A 82 25.14 1.47 -8.71
C ALA A 82 24.44 2.82 -8.44
N ASN A 83 23.11 2.82 -8.35
CA ASN A 83 22.28 4.00 -8.06
C ASN A 83 21.89 4.12 -6.58
N LEU A 84 22.42 3.25 -5.71
CA LEU A 84 22.22 3.37 -4.28
C LEU A 84 22.95 4.60 -3.74
N MET A 85 22.33 5.32 -2.82
CA MET A 85 22.96 6.43 -2.11
C MET A 85 24.23 5.98 -1.37
N LEU A 86 25.20 6.87 -1.22
CA LEU A 86 26.38 6.63 -0.38
C LEU A 86 26.04 6.65 1.12
N GLY A 87 24.94 7.29 1.49
CA GLY A 87 24.48 7.42 2.85
C GLY A 87 23.75 8.74 3.10
N TYR A 88 23.20 8.91 4.30
CA TYR A 88 22.62 10.17 4.73
C TYR A 88 23.69 11.16 5.13
N TYR A 89 23.58 12.37 4.62
CA TYR A 89 24.57 13.42 4.86
C TYR A 89 24.77 13.70 6.36
N LYS A 90 26.02 13.56 6.84
CA LYS A 90 26.42 13.73 8.25
C LYS A 90 25.59 12.89 9.25
N ASN A 91 25.04 11.75 8.82
CA ASN A 91 24.26 10.88 9.68
C ASN A 91 24.59 9.39 9.38
N GLU A 92 25.76 8.98 9.84
CA GLU A 92 26.23 7.59 9.65
C GLU A 92 25.35 6.58 10.39
N GLU A 93 24.82 6.95 11.55
CA GLU A 93 23.95 6.07 12.34
C GLU A 93 22.69 5.72 11.56
N ALA A 94 21.97 6.71 11.02
CA ALA A 94 20.81 6.47 10.17
C ALA A 94 21.18 5.69 8.91
N THR A 95 22.38 5.89 8.36
CA THR A 95 22.85 5.13 7.21
C THR A 95 23.02 3.65 7.56
N ARG A 96 23.66 3.32 8.69
CA ARG A 96 23.84 1.94 9.15
C ARG A 96 22.53 1.24 9.51
N GLN A 97 21.50 1.98 9.85
CA GLN A 97 20.17 1.43 10.12
C GLN A 97 19.44 0.95 8.85
N VAL A 98 19.80 1.47 7.69
CA VAL A 98 19.12 1.17 6.43
C VAL A 98 19.99 0.45 5.41
N ILE A 99 21.33 0.55 5.50
CA ILE A 99 22.25 -0.18 4.64
C ILE A 99 23.04 -1.15 5.53
N ASP A 100 22.89 -2.44 5.27
CA ASP A 100 23.59 -3.47 6.01
C ASP A 100 25.08 -3.62 5.63
N THR A 101 25.79 -4.51 6.31
CA THR A 101 27.23 -4.75 6.08
C THR A 101 27.54 -5.39 4.74
N GLU A 102 26.56 -5.98 4.06
CA GLU A 102 26.69 -6.57 2.72
C GLU A 102 26.31 -5.56 1.61
N GLY A 103 25.94 -4.33 1.98
CA GLY A 103 25.55 -3.25 1.06
C GLY A 103 24.12 -3.34 0.57
N TRP A 104 23.25 -4.10 1.24
CA TRP A 104 21.83 -4.11 0.94
C TRP A 104 21.12 -2.96 1.64
N LEU A 105 20.34 -2.19 0.90
CA LEU A 105 19.40 -1.20 1.43
C LEU A 105 18.11 -1.90 1.83
N HIS A 106 17.73 -1.76 3.08
CA HIS A 106 16.44 -2.13 3.62
C HIS A 106 15.40 -1.08 3.27
N THR A 107 14.47 -1.40 2.38
CA THR A 107 13.49 -0.41 1.89
C THR A 107 12.41 -0.09 2.93
N GLY A 108 12.19 -0.98 3.90
CA GLY A 108 11.08 -0.93 4.83
C GLY A 108 9.73 -1.23 4.18
N ASP A 109 9.72 -1.75 2.96
CA ASP A 109 8.52 -2.15 2.24
C ASP A 109 8.44 -3.68 2.12
N MET A 110 7.25 -4.22 2.37
CA MET A 110 6.93 -5.64 2.19
C MET A 110 6.60 -5.90 0.73
N ALA A 111 7.12 -6.98 0.17
CA ALA A 111 6.88 -7.34 -1.22
C ALA A 111 6.87 -8.86 -1.44
N THR A 112 6.35 -9.28 -2.59
CA THR A 112 6.58 -10.59 -3.19
C THR A 112 7.25 -10.42 -4.56
N ILE A 113 7.97 -11.45 -5.02
CA ILE A 113 8.54 -11.51 -6.38
C ILE A 113 8.06 -12.81 -6.99
N ASP A 114 7.37 -12.74 -8.13
CA ASP A 114 6.93 -13.94 -8.83
C ASP A 114 8.06 -14.65 -9.60
N GLU A 115 7.76 -15.80 -10.20
CA GLU A 115 8.71 -16.61 -10.95
C GLU A 115 9.27 -15.89 -12.19
N ASP A 116 8.52 -14.93 -12.74
CA ASP A 116 8.94 -14.10 -13.88
C ASP A 116 9.80 -12.89 -13.45
N GLY A 117 9.98 -12.68 -12.14
CA GLY A 117 10.76 -11.57 -11.56
C GLY A 117 9.97 -10.27 -11.40
N ASN A 118 8.64 -10.29 -11.51
CA ASN A 118 7.82 -9.11 -11.23
C ASN A 118 7.67 -8.89 -9.73
N VAL A 119 7.83 -7.65 -9.30
CA VAL A 119 7.75 -7.23 -7.90
C VAL A 119 6.36 -6.68 -7.60
N PHE A 120 5.77 -7.15 -6.49
CA PHE A 120 4.46 -6.71 -5.99
C PHE A 120 4.62 -6.15 -4.59
N ILE A 121 4.40 -4.85 -4.43
CA ILE A 121 4.46 -4.20 -3.11
C ILE A 121 3.16 -4.48 -2.35
N LYS A 122 3.31 -4.90 -1.08
CA LYS A 122 2.20 -5.30 -0.19
C LYS A 122 1.87 -4.24 0.86
N GLY A 123 2.86 -3.43 1.25
CA GLY A 123 2.70 -2.39 2.26
C GLY A 123 4.01 -2.10 2.96
N ARG A 124 3.93 -1.45 4.12
CA ARG A 124 5.09 -1.07 4.93
C ARG A 124 5.37 -2.09 6.03
N CYS A 125 6.63 -2.47 6.24
CA CYS A 125 7.04 -3.34 7.34
C CYS A 125 6.52 -2.85 8.70
N LYS A 126 6.62 -1.54 8.97
CA LYS A 126 6.19 -0.93 10.22
C LYS A 126 4.67 -0.83 10.41
N ASN A 127 3.89 -1.01 9.37
CA ASN A 127 2.43 -0.95 9.40
C ASN A 127 1.79 -2.33 9.42
N LEU A 128 2.61 -3.38 9.30
CA LEU A 128 2.17 -4.76 9.39
C LEU A 128 1.42 -4.99 10.70
N LEU A 129 0.22 -5.52 10.62
CA LEU A 129 -0.56 -5.91 11.78
C LEU A 129 -0.40 -7.42 11.97
N LEU A 130 0.00 -7.81 13.18
CA LEU A 130 0.15 -9.22 13.55
C LEU A 130 -1.01 -9.64 14.43
N THR A 131 -1.80 -10.60 13.98
CA THR A 131 -2.88 -11.18 14.78
C THR A 131 -2.34 -12.14 15.84
N SER A 132 -3.12 -12.44 16.86
CA SER A 132 -2.77 -13.44 17.89
C SER A 132 -2.54 -14.84 17.31
N SER A 133 -3.11 -15.14 16.16
CA SER A 133 -2.88 -16.39 15.41
C SER A 133 -1.59 -16.40 14.59
N GLY A 134 -0.78 -15.33 14.63
CA GLY A 134 0.48 -15.21 13.89
C GLY A 134 0.30 -14.87 12.42
N GLN A 135 -0.88 -14.42 11.99
CA GLN A 135 -1.13 -14.02 10.61
C GLN A 135 -0.69 -12.58 10.37
N ASN A 136 0.02 -12.36 9.28
CA ASN A 136 0.41 -11.04 8.81
C ASN A 136 -0.74 -10.39 8.02
N ILE A 137 -1.17 -9.21 8.47
CA ILE A 137 -2.16 -8.40 7.77
C ILE A 137 -1.48 -7.18 7.19
N TYR A 138 -1.70 -6.92 5.92
CA TYR A 138 -1.22 -5.75 5.19
C TYR A 138 -2.36 -4.74 5.08
N PRO A 139 -2.44 -3.76 6.00
CA PRO A 139 -3.59 -2.85 6.05
C PRO A 139 -3.76 -2.05 4.78
N GLU A 140 -2.67 -1.68 4.11
CA GLU A 140 -2.70 -0.90 2.87
C GLU A 140 -3.40 -1.64 1.73
N GLU A 141 -3.30 -2.97 1.65
CA GLU A 141 -4.02 -3.76 0.65
C GLU A 141 -5.54 -3.71 0.87
N ILE A 142 -5.98 -3.75 2.13
CA ILE A 142 -7.39 -3.66 2.50
C ILE A 142 -7.91 -2.25 2.26
N GLU A 143 -7.17 -1.25 2.70
CA GLU A 143 -7.50 0.18 2.54
C GLU A 143 -7.61 0.57 1.07
N SER A 144 -6.71 0.07 0.23
CA SER A 144 -6.77 0.30 -1.22
C SER A 144 -8.08 -0.17 -1.85
N LYS A 145 -8.62 -1.31 -1.40
CA LYS A 145 -9.93 -1.80 -1.84
C LYS A 145 -11.07 -0.97 -1.25
N LEU A 146 -10.97 -0.65 0.03
CA LEU A 146 -12.00 0.09 0.75
C LEU A 146 -12.16 1.52 0.22
N ASN A 147 -11.05 2.19 -0.11
CA ASN A 147 -11.07 3.55 -0.67
C ASN A 147 -11.69 3.63 -2.08
N ASN A 148 -11.96 2.49 -2.74
CA ASN A 148 -12.70 2.43 -4.01
C ASN A 148 -14.20 2.19 -3.81
N MET A 149 -14.66 2.01 -2.58
CA MET A 149 -16.06 1.73 -2.30
C MET A 149 -16.89 3.04 -2.20
N PRO A 150 -18.21 2.96 -2.42
CA PRO A 150 -19.07 4.14 -2.41
C PRO A 150 -18.92 4.97 -1.14
N TYR A 151 -18.77 6.29 -1.31
CA TYR A 151 -18.70 7.30 -0.25
C TYR A 151 -17.58 7.10 0.79
N VAL A 152 -16.52 6.40 0.44
CA VAL A 152 -15.31 6.30 1.25
C VAL A 152 -14.28 7.29 0.72
N SER A 153 -14.00 8.35 1.48
CA SER A 153 -12.95 9.32 1.15
C SER A 153 -11.58 8.82 1.56
N GLU A 154 -11.47 8.33 2.81
CA GLU A 154 -10.24 7.77 3.36
C GLU A 154 -10.56 6.65 4.34
N SER A 155 -9.65 5.69 4.43
CA SER A 155 -9.77 4.61 5.39
C SER A 155 -8.46 4.29 6.08
N LEU A 156 -8.56 3.74 7.28
CA LEU A 156 -7.44 3.27 8.08
C LEU A 156 -7.82 1.97 8.78
N ILE A 157 -7.08 0.90 8.52
CA ILE A 157 -7.28 -0.39 9.18
C ILE A 157 -6.37 -0.48 10.40
N ILE A 158 -6.96 -0.78 11.54
CA ILE A 158 -6.27 -0.96 12.82
C ILE A 158 -6.64 -2.30 13.45
N LEU A 159 -5.81 -2.77 14.36
CA LEU A 159 -6.07 -3.98 15.15
C LEU A 159 -6.49 -3.55 16.56
N GLN A 160 -7.72 -3.91 16.98
CA GLN A 160 -8.24 -3.67 18.32
C GLN A 160 -8.74 -4.98 18.91
N GLN A 161 -8.25 -5.36 20.09
CA GLN A 161 -8.66 -6.61 20.76
C GLN A 161 -8.63 -7.83 19.81
N ASP A 162 -7.57 -7.94 19.03
CA ASP A 162 -7.38 -8.99 18.03
C ASP A 162 -8.42 -9.04 16.90
N LYS A 163 -9.13 -7.93 16.68
CA LYS A 163 -10.08 -7.76 15.57
C LYS A 163 -9.68 -6.60 14.69
N LEU A 164 -9.82 -6.78 13.39
CA LEU A 164 -9.60 -5.69 12.45
C LEU A 164 -10.79 -4.73 12.47
N VAL A 165 -10.49 -3.46 12.65
CA VAL A 165 -11.46 -2.37 12.65
C VAL A 165 -11.07 -1.38 11.58
N GLY A 166 -12.02 -1.01 10.73
CA GLY A 166 -11.84 0.05 9.75
C GLY A 166 -12.34 1.38 10.31
N LEU A 167 -11.44 2.35 10.42
CA LEU A 167 -11.80 3.75 10.61
C LEU A 167 -12.03 4.36 9.24
N ILE A 168 -13.17 4.99 9.02
CA ILE A 168 -13.55 5.55 7.73
C ILE A 168 -13.85 7.03 7.87
N TYR A 169 -13.17 7.85 7.09
CA TYR A 169 -13.61 9.20 6.83
C TYR A 169 -14.49 9.17 5.58
N PRO A 170 -15.81 9.38 5.71
CA PRO A 170 -16.73 9.28 4.60
C PRO A 170 -16.70 10.52 3.72
N ASP A 171 -17.04 10.38 2.44
CA ASP A 171 -17.39 11.47 1.55
C ASP A 171 -18.85 11.88 1.80
N SER A 172 -19.06 12.61 2.90
CA SER A 172 -20.40 13.05 3.32
C SER A 172 -21.02 14.04 2.34
N ASP A 173 -20.21 14.87 1.69
CA ASP A 173 -20.70 15.88 0.75
C ASP A 173 -21.28 15.21 -0.50
N ASP A 174 -20.58 14.22 -1.06
CA ASP A 174 -21.07 13.44 -2.19
C ASP A 174 -22.30 12.62 -1.80
N ALA A 175 -22.31 11.99 -0.62
CA ALA A 175 -23.46 11.23 -0.12
C ALA A 175 -24.72 12.11 0.01
N PHE A 176 -24.58 13.29 0.62
CA PHE A 176 -25.70 14.22 0.78
C PHE A 176 -26.18 14.83 -0.54
N ALA A 177 -25.26 15.08 -1.48
CA ALA A 177 -25.61 15.50 -2.83
C ALA A 177 -26.46 14.46 -3.58
N HIS A 178 -26.27 13.18 -3.27
CA HIS A 178 -27.10 12.08 -3.78
C HIS A 178 -28.35 11.79 -2.91
N GLY A 179 -28.66 12.66 -1.95
CA GLY A 179 -29.88 12.58 -1.13
C GLY A 179 -29.83 11.57 0.01
N LEU A 180 -28.64 11.06 0.37
CA LEU A 180 -28.49 10.15 1.51
C LEU A 180 -28.55 10.96 2.83
N SER A 181 -29.25 10.40 3.82
CA SER A 181 -29.17 10.88 5.19
C SER A 181 -27.94 10.29 5.91
N GLN A 182 -27.62 10.82 7.09
CA GLN A 182 -26.56 10.26 7.94
C GLN A 182 -26.81 8.79 8.29
N SER A 183 -28.07 8.39 8.51
CA SER A 183 -28.44 7.00 8.78
C SER A 183 -28.27 6.11 7.53
N ASP A 184 -28.54 6.63 6.35
CA ASP A 184 -28.29 5.91 5.09
C ASP A 184 -26.80 5.70 4.87
N LEU A 185 -25.97 6.71 5.17
CA LEU A 185 -24.52 6.60 5.07
C LEU A 185 -23.97 5.50 5.96
N VAL A 186 -24.45 5.38 7.21
CA VAL A 186 -24.06 4.28 8.11
C VAL A 186 -24.44 2.92 7.52
N ARG A 187 -25.63 2.82 6.92
CA ARG A 187 -26.07 1.57 6.26
C ARG A 187 -25.17 1.23 5.07
N VAL A 188 -24.86 2.21 4.21
CA VAL A 188 -23.95 2.00 3.06
C VAL A 188 -22.56 1.54 3.53
N MET A 189 -22.04 2.10 4.63
CA MET A 189 -20.76 1.65 5.18
C MET A 189 -20.81 0.19 5.64
N GLU A 190 -21.91 -0.25 6.23
CA GLU A 190 -22.06 -1.67 6.60
C GLU A 190 -22.18 -2.58 5.36
N GLU A 191 -22.87 -2.15 4.32
CA GLU A 191 -22.89 -2.84 3.03
C GLU A 191 -21.50 -2.95 2.42
N ASN A 192 -20.72 -1.84 2.43
CA ASN A 192 -19.32 -1.81 2.00
C ASN A 192 -18.47 -2.83 2.80
N ARG A 193 -18.65 -2.90 4.13
CA ARG A 193 -17.92 -3.86 4.97
C ARG A 193 -18.22 -5.30 4.57
N LEU A 194 -19.49 -5.62 4.37
CA LEU A 194 -19.91 -6.96 3.97
C LEU A 194 -19.35 -7.33 2.58
N GLU A 195 -19.39 -6.41 1.64
CA GLU A 195 -18.87 -6.63 0.29
C GLU A 195 -17.32 -6.78 0.28
N LEU A 196 -16.63 -5.93 1.04
CA LEU A 196 -15.19 -6.05 1.23
C LEU A 196 -14.81 -7.41 1.82
N ASN A 197 -15.51 -7.86 2.85
CA ASN A 197 -15.23 -9.12 3.52
C ASN A 197 -15.40 -10.35 2.62
N LYS A 198 -16.24 -10.30 1.57
CA LYS A 198 -16.34 -11.37 0.57
C LYS A 198 -15.05 -11.54 -0.25
N GLN A 199 -14.27 -10.45 -0.37
CA GLN A 199 -13.03 -10.40 -1.15
C GLN A 199 -11.79 -10.67 -0.28
N LEU A 200 -11.95 -10.77 1.02
CA LEU A 200 -10.85 -10.95 1.97
C LEU A 200 -10.80 -12.38 2.51
N PRO A 201 -9.58 -12.91 2.75
CA PRO A 201 -9.41 -14.16 3.50
C PRO A 201 -10.05 -14.05 4.90
N ALA A 202 -10.49 -15.16 5.46
CA ALA A 202 -11.19 -15.19 6.75
C ALA A 202 -10.41 -14.51 7.89
N PHE A 203 -9.09 -14.65 7.91
CA PHE A 203 -8.22 -14.07 8.93
C PHE A 203 -8.01 -12.54 8.80
N SER A 204 -8.38 -11.94 7.66
CA SER A 204 -8.25 -10.51 7.40
C SER A 204 -9.61 -9.80 7.25
N GLN A 205 -10.71 -10.46 7.61
CA GLN A 205 -12.03 -9.85 7.58
C GLN A 205 -12.19 -8.75 8.64
N ILE A 206 -12.86 -7.68 8.24
CA ILE A 206 -13.11 -6.52 9.09
C ILE A 206 -14.32 -6.79 9.99
N ALA A 207 -14.11 -6.70 11.28
CA ALA A 207 -15.16 -6.95 12.26
C ALA A 207 -16.22 -5.84 12.30
N ARG A 208 -15.78 -4.58 12.19
CA ARG A 208 -16.65 -3.40 12.21
C ARG A 208 -16.01 -2.22 11.50
N PHE A 209 -16.83 -1.29 11.02
CA PHE A 209 -16.41 0.05 10.66
C PHE A 209 -16.78 1.06 11.75
N LYS A 210 -15.96 2.07 11.89
CA LYS A 210 -16.20 3.25 12.73
C LYS A 210 -16.05 4.49 11.87
N LEU A 211 -17.11 5.29 11.76
CA LEU A 211 -17.04 6.57 11.05
C LEU A 211 -16.21 7.55 11.86
N TYR A 212 -15.22 8.13 11.21
CA TYR A 212 -14.38 9.16 11.78
C TYR A 212 -14.89 10.54 11.32
N PRO A 213 -15.09 11.50 12.24
CA PRO A 213 -15.79 12.74 11.91
C PRO A 213 -14.96 13.73 11.13
N GLU A 214 -13.64 13.58 11.13
CA GLU A 214 -12.69 14.52 10.54
C GLU A 214 -11.71 13.78 9.62
N GLU A 215 -11.09 14.52 8.70
CA GLU A 215 -10.00 14.01 7.86
C GLU A 215 -8.82 13.54 8.72
N PHE A 216 -8.21 12.41 8.34
CA PHE A 216 -7.06 11.89 9.09
C PHE A 216 -5.86 12.83 8.99
N GLU A 217 -5.15 13.01 10.11
CA GLU A 217 -3.89 13.75 10.09
C GLU A 217 -2.86 13.08 9.18
N LYS A 218 -2.22 13.90 8.34
CA LYS A 218 -1.25 13.44 7.35
C LYS A 218 0.13 14.03 7.57
N THR A 219 1.12 13.32 7.11
CA THR A 219 2.47 13.83 6.95
C THR A 219 2.54 14.83 5.80
N ALA A 220 3.64 15.58 5.67
CA ALA A 220 3.90 16.45 4.51
C ALA A 220 3.84 15.70 3.16
N LYS A 221 3.99 14.38 3.17
CA LYS A 221 3.87 13.49 1.99
C LYS A 221 2.46 12.94 1.80
N LYS A 222 1.44 13.49 2.48
CA LYS A 222 0.04 13.08 2.43
C LYS A 222 -0.27 11.65 2.92
N SER A 223 0.65 10.98 3.61
CA SER A 223 0.39 9.67 4.23
C SER A 223 -0.23 9.86 5.61
N ILE A 224 -1.27 9.09 5.94
CA ILE A 224 -1.94 9.13 7.24
C ILE A 224 -0.94 8.79 8.36
N LYS A 225 -0.95 9.58 9.43
CA LYS A 225 -0.14 9.36 10.64
C LYS A 225 -0.77 8.25 11.49
N ARG A 226 -0.65 6.99 11.05
CA ARG A 226 -1.29 5.81 11.67
C ARG A 226 -1.11 5.71 13.18
N PHE A 227 0.05 6.11 13.71
CA PHE A 227 0.37 6.03 15.12
C PHE A 227 -0.57 6.84 16.01
N LEU A 228 -1.26 7.85 15.48
CA LEU A 228 -2.25 8.64 16.22
C LEU A 228 -3.57 7.89 16.45
N TYR A 229 -3.81 6.80 15.71
CA TYR A 229 -5.11 6.12 15.64
C TYR A 229 -5.07 4.68 16.17
N GLN A 230 -3.91 4.18 16.62
CA GLN A 230 -3.75 2.80 17.09
C GLN A 230 -4.48 2.54 18.42
N ASP A 231 -4.54 3.55 19.29
CA ASP A 231 -5.10 3.44 20.65
C ASP A 231 -6.43 4.19 20.83
N ILE A 232 -7.20 4.38 19.75
CA ILE A 232 -8.51 5.04 19.86
C ILE A 232 -9.42 4.19 20.73
N LYS A 233 -9.72 4.68 21.94
CA LYS A 233 -10.72 4.08 22.84
C LYS A 233 -12.12 4.22 22.24
N GLU A 234 -12.97 3.25 22.58
CA GLU A 234 -14.38 3.22 22.17
C GLU A 234 -15.16 4.46 22.60
#